data_d12f597da8c83d5449ae416dc5293c9f
#
_entry.id   d12f597da8c83d5449ae416dc5293c9f
#
_cell.length_a   1.000
_cell.length_b   1.000
_cell.length_c   1.000
_cell.angle_alpha   90.00
_cell.angle_beta   90.00
_cell.angle_gamma   90.00
#
_symmetry.space_group_name_H-M   'P 1'
#
loop_
_entity.id
_entity.type
_entity.pdbx_description
1 polymer ?
#
loop_
_entity_poly.entity_id
_entity_poly.type
_entity_poly.pdbx_seq_one_letter_code
_entity_poly.pdbx_strand_id
1 'polypeptide(L)'
;VTWHGQPGNPRPRLFRLAAEQAALNRMGFNNDGAQALLKTLQRQKLDPPGRRPAVLGINVGKSKITPIEQAPDDYASSLELLAPLADYAVINVSSPNTPGLRDLQDTTQLRRLVERLRRLQACPPLLVKIAPDLEDDAIDGIARLAFEEGLAGVIAVNTSLDRLGLAERRLQQTGRTLAEEAGGLSGAPLRQRAVEVIRRLRVS
;
A
#
# COMPACT_ATOMS: atom_id res chain seq x y z
N VAL A 1 4.14 3.92 -6.27
CA VAL A 1 4.80 3.65 -7.57
C VAL A 1 5.09 2.16 -7.70
N THR A 2 5.17 1.65 -8.92
CA THR A 2 5.60 0.28 -9.25
C THR A 2 6.80 0.34 -10.17
N TRP A 3 7.57 -0.74 -10.29
CA TRP A 3 8.73 -0.78 -11.19
C TRP A 3 8.31 -0.49 -12.63
N HIS A 4 7.34 -1.24 -13.14
CA HIS A 4 6.77 -0.98 -14.46
C HIS A 4 5.59 0.00 -14.36
N GLY A 5 5.51 0.92 -15.31
CA GLY A 5 4.33 1.77 -15.46
C GLY A 5 3.08 0.94 -15.80
N GLN A 6 1.93 1.35 -15.30
CA GLN A 6 0.68 0.65 -15.56
C GLN A 6 -0.53 1.60 -15.54
N PRO A 7 -1.52 1.37 -16.44
CA PRO A 7 -2.69 2.25 -16.57
C PRO A 7 -3.68 2.14 -15.39
N GLY A 8 -3.52 1.10 -14.56
CA GLY A 8 -4.49 0.73 -13.54
C GLY A 8 -5.70 0.00 -14.12
N ASN A 9 -6.76 -0.10 -13.31
CA ASN A 9 -7.99 -0.78 -13.71
C ASN A 9 -8.86 0.09 -14.64
N PRO A 10 -9.76 -0.52 -15.44
CA PRO A 10 -10.71 0.21 -16.28
C PRO A 10 -11.61 1.16 -15.46
N ARG A 11 -12.07 2.21 -16.11
CA ARG A 11 -13.07 3.14 -15.55
C ARG A 11 -14.50 2.60 -15.75
N PRO A 12 -15.46 2.91 -14.85
CA PRO A 12 -15.31 3.70 -13.62
C PRO A 12 -14.54 2.93 -12.54
N ARG A 13 -13.65 3.61 -11.82
CA ARG A 13 -12.78 2.99 -10.81
C ARG A 13 -12.68 3.77 -9.49
N LEU A 14 -13.47 4.82 -9.37
CA LEU A 14 -13.63 5.62 -8.15
C LEU A 14 -15.10 6.02 -8.01
N PHE A 15 -15.68 5.73 -6.86
CA PHE A 15 -17.08 5.98 -6.55
C PHE A 15 -17.17 6.76 -5.24
N ARG A 16 -17.81 7.91 -5.30
CA ARG A 16 -18.06 8.76 -4.14
C ARG A 16 -19.37 8.36 -3.49
N LEU A 17 -19.33 8.12 -2.19
CA LEU A 17 -20.46 7.73 -1.35
C LEU A 17 -20.69 8.85 -0.33
N ALA A 18 -21.30 9.96 -0.78
CA ALA A 18 -21.38 11.19 0.02
C ALA A 18 -22.20 11.01 1.30
N ALA A 19 -23.32 10.28 1.23
CA ALA A 19 -24.17 10.03 2.40
C ALA A 19 -23.45 9.24 3.49
N GLU A 20 -22.58 8.33 3.10
CA GLU A 20 -21.80 7.47 3.99
C GLU A 20 -20.45 8.10 4.36
N GLN A 21 -20.15 9.31 3.88
CA GLN A 21 -18.82 9.95 4.02
C GLN A 21 -17.68 8.99 3.63
N ALA A 22 -17.86 8.30 2.51
CA ALA A 22 -17.01 7.21 2.07
C ALA A 22 -16.63 7.31 0.59
N ALA A 23 -15.64 6.53 0.18
CA ALA A 23 -15.29 6.30 -1.20
C ALA A 23 -14.93 4.83 -1.43
N LEU A 24 -15.38 4.29 -2.57
CA LEU A 24 -14.95 2.99 -3.07
C LEU A 24 -14.02 3.20 -4.24
N ASN A 25 -12.85 2.56 -4.24
CA ASN A 25 -11.91 2.66 -5.34
C ASN A 25 -11.33 1.30 -5.75
N ARG A 26 -11.05 1.18 -7.05
CA ARG A 26 -10.30 0.08 -7.65
C ARG A 26 -9.23 0.63 -8.60
N MET A 27 -8.40 1.55 -8.12
CA MET A 27 -7.43 2.28 -8.95
C MET A 27 -6.43 1.35 -9.65
N GLY A 28 -5.94 0.30 -8.97
CA GLY A 28 -5.01 -0.68 -9.54
C GLY A 28 -3.61 -0.12 -9.77
N PHE A 29 -3.15 0.78 -8.89
CA PHE A 29 -1.82 1.40 -8.93
C PHE A 29 -1.49 2.06 -10.28
N ASN A 30 -2.42 2.86 -10.84
CA ASN A 30 -2.12 3.62 -12.04
C ASN A 30 -0.96 4.59 -11.80
N ASN A 31 0.13 4.39 -12.52
CA ASN A 31 1.34 5.21 -12.44
C ASN A 31 2.24 4.95 -13.66
N ASP A 32 3.19 5.86 -13.90
CA ASP A 32 4.09 5.80 -15.05
C ASP A 32 5.38 5.01 -14.78
N GLY A 33 5.50 4.38 -13.61
CA GLY A 33 6.64 3.57 -13.21
C GLY A 33 7.75 4.34 -12.47
N ALA A 34 8.67 3.58 -11.87
CA ALA A 34 9.74 4.14 -11.04
C ALA A 34 10.67 5.07 -11.81
N GLN A 35 10.99 4.75 -13.06
CA GLN A 35 11.84 5.57 -13.93
C GLN A 35 11.22 6.96 -14.21
N ALA A 36 9.91 7.00 -14.48
CA ALA A 36 9.21 8.27 -14.73
C ALA A 36 9.13 9.12 -13.47
N LEU A 37 8.90 8.48 -12.30
CA LEU A 37 8.94 9.16 -11.02
C LEU A 37 10.32 9.75 -10.74
N LEU A 38 11.40 8.99 -10.94
CA LEU A 38 12.77 9.49 -10.78
C LEU A 38 13.00 10.75 -11.61
N LYS A 39 12.68 10.71 -12.92
CA LYS A 39 12.82 11.87 -13.81
C LYS A 39 12.02 13.08 -13.30
N THR A 40 10.84 12.86 -12.75
CA THR A 40 10.01 13.93 -12.19
C THR A 40 10.64 14.55 -10.95
N LEU A 41 11.13 13.74 -10.03
CA LEU A 41 11.80 14.21 -8.81
C LEU A 41 13.12 14.94 -9.10
N GLN A 42 13.92 14.42 -10.05
CA GLN A 42 15.15 15.08 -10.48
C GLN A 42 14.91 16.46 -11.10
N ARG A 43 13.84 16.61 -11.91
CA ARG A 43 13.46 17.92 -12.47
C ARG A 43 13.06 18.95 -11.40
N GLN A 44 12.55 18.48 -10.26
CA GLN A 44 12.19 19.37 -9.15
C GLN A 44 13.42 19.85 -8.35
N LYS A 45 14.62 19.31 -8.64
CA LYS A 45 15.88 19.68 -7.97
C LYS A 45 15.78 19.68 -6.46
N LEU A 46 15.18 18.60 -5.92
CA LEU A 46 14.99 18.47 -4.47
C LEU A 46 16.33 18.41 -3.75
N ASP A 47 16.42 19.06 -2.61
CA ASP A 47 17.52 18.91 -1.69
C ASP A 47 17.66 17.44 -1.26
N PRO A 48 18.85 16.98 -0.87
CA PRO A 48 19.06 15.65 -0.33
C PRO A 48 18.15 15.33 0.85
N PRO A 49 17.87 14.04 1.14
CA PRO A 49 17.15 13.63 2.33
C PRO A 49 17.69 14.31 3.60
N GLY A 50 16.79 14.74 4.49
CA GLY A 50 17.12 15.44 5.72
C GLY A 50 17.49 16.93 5.58
N ARG A 51 17.65 17.48 4.37
CA ARG A 51 17.95 18.91 4.13
C ARG A 51 16.80 19.68 3.49
N ARG A 52 15.74 18.98 3.08
CA ARG A 52 14.57 19.62 2.45
C ARG A 52 13.53 20.02 3.50
N PRO A 53 12.68 21.04 3.21
CA PRO A 53 11.69 21.54 4.15
C PRO A 53 10.53 20.54 4.40
N ALA A 54 10.36 19.55 3.54
CA ALA A 54 9.32 18.53 3.65
C ALA A 54 9.91 17.12 3.52
N VAL A 55 9.40 16.19 4.31
CA VAL A 55 9.76 14.77 4.29
C VAL A 55 9.15 14.10 3.05
N LEU A 56 9.96 13.38 2.28
CA LEU A 56 9.53 12.63 1.11
C LEU A 56 9.52 11.13 1.38
N GLY A 57 8.33 10.55 1.53
CA GLY A 57 8.15 9.10 1.56
C GLY A 57 7.88 8.53 0.17
N ILE A 58 8.56 7.45 -0.17
CA ILE A 58 8.33 6.70 -1.43
C ILE A 58 7.51 5.44 -1.13
N ASN A 59 6.26 5.40 -1.61
CA ASN A 59 5.39 4.25 -1.46
C ASN A 59 5.56 3.32 -2.68
N VAL A 60 6.10 2.12 -2.45
CA VAL A 60 6.35 1.12 -3.50
C VAL A 60 5.36 -0.04 -3.40
N GLY A 61 4.93 -0.52 -4.54
CA GLY A 61 4.04 -1.68 -4.66
C GLY A 61 4.47 -2.56 -5.84
N LYS A 62 4.00 -3.81 -5.86
CA LYS A 62 4.27 -4.75 -6.93
C LYS A 62 3.62 -4.32 -8.24
N SER A 63 4.34 -4.39 -9.34
CA SER A 63 3.81 -4.22 -10.69
C SER A 63 2.77 -5.31 -11.00
N LYS A 64 1.70 -4.95 -11.71
CA LYS A 64 0.63 -5.89 -12.05
C LYS A 64 1.13 -7.07 -12.90
N ILE A 65 2.07 -6.79 -13.82
CA ILE A 65 2.64 -7.79 -14.74
C ILE A 65 3.64 -8.74 -14.08
N THR A 66 4.18 -8.37 -12.91
CA THR A 66 5.18 -9.19 -12.20
C THR A 66 4.49 -10.32 -11.44
N PRO A 67 4.90 -11.60 -11.62
CA PRO A 67 4.45 -12.72 -10.81
C PRO A 67 4.71 -12.50 -9.32
N ILE A 68 3.93 -13.15 -8.45
CA ILE A 68 4.05 -12.94 -7.00
C ILE A 68 5.40 -13.40 -6.46
N GLU A 69 5.95 -14.45 -7.02
CA GLU A 69 7.24 -15.04 -6.63
C GLU A 69 8.41 -14.09 -6.90
N GLN A 70 8.24 -13.18 -7.87
CA GLN A 70 9.22 -12.16 -8.26
C GLN A 70 8.95 -10.80 -7.58
N ALA A 71 7.95 -10.73 -6.70
CA ALA A 71 7.62 -9.48 -6.01
C ALA A 71 8.81 -8.85 -5.28
N PRO A 72 9.65 -9.61 -4.52
CA PRO A 72 10.80 -9.00 -3.83
C PRO A 72 11.75 -8.24 -4.76
N ASP A 73 11.99 -8.75 -5.96
CA ASP A 73 12.88 -8.09 -6.93
C ASP A 73 12.21 -6.89 -7.62
N ASP A 74 10.90 -6.95 -7.87
CA ASP A 74 10.13 -5.82 -8.41
C ASP A 74 10.13 -4.61 -7.44
N TYR A 75 9.91 -4.87 -6.13
CA TYR A 75 10.04 -3.83 -5.11
C TYR A 75 11.47 -3.32 -4.99
N ALA A 76 12.45 -4.22 -5.00
CA ALA A 76 13.86 -3.87 -4.89
C ALA A 76 14.30 -2.98 -6.06
N SER A 77 13.92 -3.30 -7.29
CA SER A 77 14.24 -2.49 -8.47
C SER A 77 13.67 -1.07 -8.37
N SER A 78 12.43 -0.94 -7.87
CA SER A 78 11.82 0.38 -7.63
C SER A 78 12.57 1.16 -6.55
N LEU A 79 12.89 0.49 -5.45
CA LEU A 79 13.50 1.14 -4.30
C LEU A 79 14.98 1.47 -4.54
N GLU A 80 15.74 0.60 -5.20
CA GLU A 80 17.15 0.86 -5.56
C GLU A 80 17.29 2.15 -6.37
N LEU A 81 16.34 2.38 -7.28
CA LEU A 81 16.30 3.57 -8.11
C LEU A 81 15.92 4.84 -7.34
N LEU A 82 14.99 4.74 -6.39
CA LEU A 82 14.35 5.89 -5.74
C LEU A 82 14.86 6.15 -4.32
N ALA A 83 15.52 5.19 -3.69
CA ALA A 83 16.04 5.29 -2.33
C ALA A 83 16.93 6.52 -2.08
N PRO A 84 17.84 6.91 -3.00
CA PRO A 84 18.67 8.10 -2.80
C PRO A 84 17.89 9.41 -2.63
N LEU A 85 16.62 9.41 -3.04
CA LEU A 85 15.74 10.58 -2.93
C LEU A 85 14.74 10.46 -1.78
N ALA A 86 14.65 9.32 -1.10
CA ALA A 86 13.65 9.04 -0.08
C ALA A 86 14.16 9.36 1.33
N ASP A 87 13.33 10.02 2.14
CA ASP A 87 13.56 10.09 3.60
C ASP A 87 13.10 8.80 4.28
N TYR A 88 12.09 8.13 3.72
CA TYR A 88 11.64 6.80 4.11
C TYR A 88 10.95 6.09 2.93
N ALA A 89 10.79 4.79 3.01
CA ALA A 89 10.01 4.04 2.03
C ALA A 89 8.89 3.22 2.67
N VAL A 90 7.80 3.04 1.93
CA VAL A 90 6.65 2.25 2.36
C VAL A 90 6.51 1.02 1.47
N ILE A 91 6.56 -0.15 2.08
CA ILE A 91 6.25 -1.43 1.47
C ILE A 91 4.72 -1.58 1.46
N ASN A 92 4.09 -1.38 0.31
CA ASN A 92 2.63 -1.45 0.18
C ASN A 92 2.19 -2.82 -0.28
N VAL A 93 1.88 -3.70 0.67
CA VAL A 93 1.38 -5.07 0.45
C VAL A 93 -0.14 -5.20 0.67
N SER A 94 -0.85 -4.09 0.77
CA SER A 94 -2.22 -4.06 1.30
C SER A 94 -3.31 -3.73 0.28
N SER A 95 -2.96 -3.45 -1.00
CA SER A 95 -3.97 -3.10 -1.99
C SER A 95 -4.86 -4.30 -2.33
N PRO A 96 -6.21 -4.15 -2.26
CA PRO A 96 -7.12 -5.19 -2.70
C PRO A 96 -7.27 -5.25 -4.23
N ASN A 97 -6.68 -4.30 -4.94
CA ASN A 97 -6.89 -4.07 -6.37
C ASN A 97 -5.77 -4.65 -7.26
N THR A 98 -4.84 -5.40 -6.66
CA THR A 98 -3.76 -6.11 -7.33
C THR A 98 -3.82 -7.58 -6.92
N PRO A 99 -4.05 -8.51 -7.85
CA PRO A 99 -4.18 -9.93 -7.53
C PRO A 99 -2.97 -10.47 -6.76
N GLY A 100 -3.22 -11.24 -5.71
CA GLY A 100 -2.20 -11.89 -4.88
C GLY A 100 -1.36 -10.94 -4.01
N LEU A 101 -1.52 -9.62 -4.12
CA LEU A 101 -0.68 -8.68 -3.38
C LEU A 101 -0.81 -8.83 -1.86
N ARG A 102 -2.01 -9.10 -1.37
CA ARG A 102 -2.28 -9.27 0.06
C ARG A 102 -1.67 -10.52 0.65
N ASP A 103 -1.33 -11.53 -0.18
CA ASP A 103 -0.63 -12.73 0.26
C ASP A 103 0.78 -12.40 0.77
N LEU A 104 1.36 -11.27 0.31
CA LEU A 104 2.63 -10.76 0.83
C LEU A 104 2.55 -10.23 2.28
N GLN A 105 1.36 -10.18 2.88
CA GLN A 105 1.18 -9.86 4.31
C GLN A 105 1.37 -11.10 5.21
N ASP A 106 1.45 -12.30 4.64
CA ASP A 106 1.99 -13.47 5.35
C ASP A 106 3.39 -13.18 5.86
N THR A 107 3.67 -13.51 7.11
CA THR A 107 4.93 -13.13 7.77
C THR A 107 6.16 -13.72 7.09
N THR A 108 6.06 -14.93 6.51
CA THR A 108 7.16 -15.56 5.78
C THR A 108 7.45 -14.80 4.48
N GLN A 109 6.41 -14.45 3.74
CA GLN A 109 6.55 -13.70 2.49
C GLN A 109 7.04 -12.27 2.75
N LEU A 110 6.49 -11.62 3.77
CA LEU A 110 6.87 -10.27 4.16
C LEU A 110 8.34 -10.23 4.63
N ARG A 111 8.80 -11.21 5.40
CA ARG A 111 10.20 -11.33 5.82
C ARG A 111 11.14 -11.43 4.62
N ARG A 112 10.86 -12.32 3.67
CA ARG A 112 11.64 -12.43 2.43
C ARG A 112 11.73 -11.11 1.66
N LEU A 113 10.62 -10.40 1.58
CA LEU A 113 10.58 -9.09 0.93
C LEU A 113 11.46 -8.08 1.68
N VAL A 114 11.32 -7.96 2.99
CA VAL A 114 12.12 -7.06 3.83
C VAL A 114 13.62 -7.38 3.72
N GLU A 115 13.99 -8.66 3.85
CA GLU A 115 15.38 -9.12 3.71
C GLU A 115 15.97 -8.73 2.35
N ARG A 116 15.19 -8.87 1.26
CA ARG A 116 15.63 -8.49 -0.09
C ARG A 116 15.89 -6.99 -0.19
N LEU A 117 15.01 -6.17 0.39
CA LEU A 117 15.16 -4.72 0.36
C LEU A 117 16.33 -4.23 1.20
N ARG A 118 16.62 -4.88 2.32
CA ARG A 118 17.75 -4.53 3.19
C ARG A 118 19.13 -4.77 2.58
N ARG A 119 19.21 -5.65 1.57
CA ARG A 119 20.44 -5.87 0.81
C ARG A 119 20.78 -4.73 -0.15
N LEU A 120 19.90 -3.75 -0.31
CA LEU A 120 20.16 -2.57 -1.12
C LEU A 120 21.22 -1.70 -0.46
N GLN A 121 22.15 -1.15 -1.26
CA GLN A 121 23.25 -0.34 -0.77
C GLN A 121 22.79 0.92 -0.01
N ALA A 122 21.68 1.51 -0.44
CA ALA A 122 21.10 2.71 0.18
C ALA A 122 19.63 2.43 0.53
N CYS A 123 19.38 1.64 1.59
CA CYS A 123 18.03 1.35 2.05
C CYS A 123 17.60 2.41 3.06
N PRO A 124 16.55 3.23 2.76
CA PRO A 124 16.01 4.18 3.72
C PRO A 124 15.21 3.46 4.82
N PRO A 125 14.82 4.15 5.90
CA PRO A 125 13.89 3.60 6.88
C PRO A 125 12.66 3.01 6.19
N LEU A 126 12.33 1.74 6.49
CA LEU A 126 11.23 1.01 5.86
C LEU A 126 10.00 0.98 6.77
N LEU A 127 8.83 1.30 6.22
CA LEU A 127 7.53 1.07 6.83
C LEU A 127 6.75 0.03 6.02
N VAL A 128 5.90 -0.76 6.67
CA VAL A 128 4.96 -1.63 5.98
C VAL A 128 3.54 -1.09 6.09
N LYS A 129 2.80 -1.05 4.96
CA LYS A 129 1.39 -0.65 4.95
C LYS A 129 0.49 -1.87 4.84
N ILE A 130 -0.40 -2.05 5.82
CA ILE A 130 -1.24 -3.23 5.98
C ILE A 130 -2.71 -2.99 5.64
N ALA A 131 -3.43 -4.08 5.38
CA ALA A 131 -4.88 -4.06 5.16
C ALA A 131 -5.63 -4.07 6.50
N PRO A 132 -6.83 -3.45 6.56
CA PRO A 132 -7.66 -3.49 7.76
C PRO A 132 -8.34 -4.85 7.98
N ASP A 133 -8.47 -5.63 6.91
CA ASP A 133 -9.23 -6.90 6.88
C ASP A 133 -8.40 -8.10 7.39
N LEU A 134 -7.20 -7.85 7.91
CA LEU A 134 -6.38 -8.89 8.55
C LEU A 134 -7.02 -9.35 9.87
N GLU A 135 -6.92 -10.66 10.12
CA GLU A 135 -7.23 -11.23 11.41
C GLU A 135 -6.22 -10.74 12.48
N ASP A 136 -6.64 -10.74 13.70
CA ASP A 136 -5.88 -10.18 14.80
C ASP A 136 -4.51 -10.84 14.98
N ASP A 137 -4.42 -12.17 14.87
CA ASP A 137 -3.15 -12.90 14.95
C ASP A 137 -2.17 -12.53 13.84
N ALA A 138 -2.68 -12.22 12.63
CA ALA A 138 -1.86 -11.75 11.54
C ALA A 138 -1.31 -10.34 11.79
N ILE A 139 -2.11 -9.46 12.42
CA ILE A 139 -1.65 -8.13 12.83
C ILE A 139 -0.53 -8.24 13.86
N ASP A 140 -0.68 -9.10 14.88
CA ASP A 140 0.35 -9.35 15.89
C ASP A 140 1.63 -9.94 15.28
N GLY A 141 1.47 -10.86 14.33
CA GLY A 141 2.58 -11.42 13.59
C GLY A 141 3.37 -10.36 12.81
N ILE A 142 2.68 -9.43 12.15
CA ILE A 142 3.32 -8.32 11.43
C ILE A 142 3.98 -7.34 12.40
N ALA A 143 3.37 -7.03 13.54
CA ALA A 143 3.95 -6.16 14.55
C ALA A 143 5.27 -6.74 15.08
N ARG A 144 5.27 -8.03 15.42
CA ARG A 144 6.47 -8.77 15.86
C ARG A 144 7.54 -8.78 14.79
N LEU A 145 7.19 -9.10 13.55
CA LEU A 145 8.11 -9.07 12.42
C LEU A 145 8.70 -7.67 12.21
N ALA A 146 7.87 -6.64 12.31
CA ALA A 146 8.34 -5.25 12.17
C ALA A 146 9.39 -4.89 13.22
N PHE A 147 9.21 -5.36 14.45
CA PHE A 147 10.19 -5.19 15.53
C PHE A 147 11.46 -6.01 15.28
N GLU A 148 11.34 -7.30 14.99
CA GLU A 148 12.46 -8.22 14.74
C GLU A 148 13.32 -7.76 13.56
N GLU A 149 12.68 -7.33 12.48
CA GLU A 149 13.34 -6.80 11.30
C GLU A 149 13.69 -5.30 11.43
N GLY A 150 13.45 -4.65 12.55
CA GLY A 150 13.75 -3.24 12.78
C GLY A 150 13.14 -2.32 11.71
N LEU A 151 11.90 -2.57 11.30
CA LEU A 151 11.17 -1.62 10.46
C LEU A 151 10.92 -0.33 11.23
N ALA A 152 10.88 0.79 10.53
CA ALA A 152 10.60 2.10 11.14
C ALA A 152 9.15 2.24 11.62
N GLY A 153 8.25 1.34 11.19
CA GLY A 153 6.88 1.28 11.68
C GLY A 153 5.91 0.57 10.73
N VAL A 154 4.64 0.58 11.17
CA VAL A 154 3.51 0.01 10.42
C VAL A 154 2.51 1.11 10.11
N ILE A 155 2.07 1.21 8.86
CA ILE A 155 1.01 2.14 8.44
C ILE A 155 -0.33 1.38 8.48
N ALA A 156 -1.17 1.73 9.42
CA ALA A 156 -2.53 1.22 9.58
C ALA A 156 -3.51 2.34 9.21
N VAL A 157 -4.34 2.16 8.18
CA VAL A 157 -4.50 0.98 7.33
C VAL A 157 -4.74 1.39 5.87
N ASN A 158 -4.77 0.42 4.94
CA ASN A 158 -5.30 0.61 3.60
C ASN A 158 -6.85 0.56 3.62
N THR A 159 -7.48 0.47 2.45
CA THR A 159 -8.93 0.35 2.28
C THR A 159 -9.42 -1.06 2.60
N SER A 160 -10.69 -1.18 3.05
CA SER A 160 -11.33 -2.45 3.41
C SER A 160 -12.10 -3.09 2.27
N LEU A 161 -12.19 -4.41 2.28
CA LEU A 161 -13.15 -5.18 1.47
C LEU A 161 -14.50 -5.36 2.19
N ASP A 162 -14.58 -5.00 3.46
CA ASP A 162 -15.82 -5.08 4.22
C ASP A 162 -16.87 -4.11 3.66
N ARG A 163 -18.12 -4.60 3.58
CA ARG A 163 -19.29 -3.88 3.07
C ARG A 163 -20.43 -3.88 4.08
N LEU A 164 -20.17 -4.28 5.32
CA LEU A 164 -21.19 -4.39 6.35
C LEU A 164 -21.97 -3.07 6.49
N GLY A 165 -23.29 -3.17 6.47
CA GLY A 165 -24.20 -2.02 6.53
C GLY A 165 -24.31 -1.20 5.24
N LEU A 166 -23.52 -1.48 4.21
CA LEU A 166 -23.53 -0.77 2.92
C LEU A 166 -23.79 -1.69 1.71
N ALA A 167 -23.90 -3.00 1.92
CA ALA A 167 -23.95 -4.01 0.86
C ALA A 167 -25.07 -3.74 -0.18
N GLU A 168 -26.23 -3.31 0.27
CA GLU A 168 -27.41 -3.01 -0.57
C GLU A 168 -27.35 -1.66 -1.30
N ARG A 169 -26.38 -0.82 -0.98
CA ARG A 169 -26.18 0.47 -1.63
C ARG A 169 -25.86 0.29 -3.10
N ARG A 170 -26.68 0.86 -3.98
CA ARG A 170 -26.45 0.82 -5.44
C ARG A 170 -25.63 2.01 -5.90
N LEU A 171 -24.67 1.74 -6.79
CA LEU A 171 -23.85 2.74 -7.44
C LEU A 171 -24.54 3.26 -8.70
N GLN A 172 -24.74 4.57 -8.80
CA GLN A 172 -25.40 5.19 -9.97
C GLN A 172 -24.66 4.91 -11.27
N GLN A 173 -23.30 4.84 -11.22
CA GLN A 173 -22.48 4.66 -12.42
C GLN A 173 -22.56 3.25 -13.02
N THR A 174 -22.87 2.24 -12.23
CA THR A 174 -22.88 0.83 -12.68
C THR A 174 -24.20 0.12 -12.46
N GLY A 175 -25.09 0.69 -11.65
CA GLY A 175 -26.34 0.05 -11.23
C GLY A 175 -26.17 -1.14 -10.28
N ARG A 176 -24.91 -1.51 -9.97
CA ARG A 176 -24.59 -2.62 -9.07
C ARG A 176 -24.66 -2.19 -7.61
N THR A 177 -24.88 -3.16 -6.71
CA THR A 177 -24.73 -2.94 -5.28
C THR A 177 -23.26 -2.81 -4.89
N LEU A 178 -22.98 -2.25 -3.71
CA LEU A 178 -21.60 -2.21 -3.19
C LEU A 178 -21.02 -3.61 -2.93
N ALA A 179 -21.86 -4.58 -2.60
CA ALA A 179 -21.45 -5.98 -2.43
C ALA A 179 -20.91 -6.58 -3.75
N GLU A 180 -21.49 -6.20 -4.89
CA GLU A 180 -21.11 -6.68 -6.21
C GLU A 180 -19.92 -5.93 -6.81
N GLU A 181 -19.57 -4.74 -6.28
CA GLU A 181 -18.50 -3.92 -6.84
C GLU A 181 -17.14 -4.23 -6.21
N ALA A 182 -16.18 -4.53 -7.09
CA ALA A 182 -14.79 -4.69 -6.68
C ALA A 182 -14.17 -3.36 -6.24
N GLY A 183 -13.24 -3.44 -5.31
CA GLY A 183 -12.48 -2.28 -4.84
C GLY A 183 -12.35 -2.21 -3.32
N GLY A 184 -11.62 -1.22 -2.85
CA GLY A 184 -11.43 -0.96 -1.43
C GLY A 184 -12.30 0.22 -0.96
N LEU A 185 -12.99 0.04 0.16
CA LEU A 185 -13.80 1.05 0.83
C LEU A 185 -12.94 1.85 1.82
N SER A 186 -13.08 3.18 1.79
CA SER A 186 -12.44 4.11 2.72
C SER A 186 -13.46 5.10 3.27
N GLY A 187 -13.06 5.89 4.26
CA GLY A 187 -13.90 6.91 4.88
C GLY A 187 -14.52 6.47 6.20
N ALA A 188 -15.67 7.06 6.57
CA ALA A 188 -16.29 6.87 7.88
C ALA A 188 -16.51 5.39 8.26
N PRO A 189 -16.95 4.48 7.36
CA PRO A 189 -17.13 3.07 7.71
C PRO A 189 -15.84 2.36 8.17
N LEU A 190 -14.67 2.81 7.69
CA LEU A 190 -13.39 2.20 8.05
C LEU A 190 -12.83 2.70 9.40
N ARG A 191 -13.35 3.81 9.92
CA ARG A 191 -12.75 4.53 11.04
C ARG A 191 -12.56 3.68 12.29
N GLN A 192 -13.59 2.93 12.68
CA GLN A 192 -13.54 2.12 13.89
C GLN A 192 -12.46 1.04 13.78
N ARG A 193 -12.48 0.26 12.68
CA ARG A 193 -11.49 -0.80 12.45
C ARG A 193 -10.06 -0.25 12.36
N ALA A 194 -9.86 0.90 11.74
CA ALA A 194 -8.54 1.53 11.69
C ALA A 194 -8.00 1.86 13.10
N VAL A 195 -8.86 2.37 13.99
CA VAL A 195 -8.48 2.67 15.39
C VAL A 195 -8.19 1.38 16.16
N GLU A 196 -8.98 0.33 15.96
CA GLU A 196 -8.75 -0.98 16.61
C GLU A 196 -7.39 -1.57 16.20
N VAL A 197 -7.08 -1.57 14.90
CA VAL A 197 -5.78 -2.04 14.39
C VAL A 197 -4.62 -1.23 14.98
N ILE A 198 -4.74 0.10 15.03
CA ILE A 198 -3.71 0.96 15.63
C ILE A 198 -3.51 0.65 17.12
N ARG A 199 -4.60 0.46 17.87
CA ARG A 199 -4.52 0.10 19.29
C ARG A 199 -3.81 -1.24 19.47
N ARG A 200 -4.13 -2.23 18.66
CA ARG A 200 -3.51 -3.54 18.71
C ARG A 200 -2.00 -3.46 18.43
N LEU A 201 -1.60 -2.80 17.35
CA LEU A 201 -0.18 -2.59 17.00
C LEU A 201 0.63 -1.89 18.09
N ARG A 202 -0.03 -1.12 18.97
CA ARG A 202 0.65 -0.41 20.07
C ARG A 202 0.98 -1.30 21.26
N VAL A 203 0.25 -2.40 21.44
CA VAL A 203 0.41 -3.30 22.60
C VAL A 203 1.05 -4.63 22.23
N SER A 204 1.26 -4.90 20.93
CA SER A 204 2.03 -6.02 20.41
C SER A 204 3.50 -5.62 20.30
#